data_81703325999e59cb42675160d672960e
#
_entry.id   81703325999e59cb42675160d672960e
#
_cell.length_a   1.000
_cell.length_b   1.000
_cell.length_c   1.000
_cell.angle_alpha   90.00
_cell.angle_beta   90.00
_cell.angle_gamma   90.00
#
_symmetry.space_group_name_H-M   'P 1'
#
loop_
_entity.id
_entity.type
_entity.pdbx_description
1 polymer ?
#
loop_
_entity_poly.entity_id
_entity_poly.type
_entity_poly.pdbx_seq_one_letter_code
_entity_poly.pdbx_strand_id
1 'polypeptide(L)'
;MSDKTGKNILLALTSGLLLGLPWSVPALFFVVFLAWLPLLLLEEKVRFQKNSYAIFNYAFVSFLLWNILATWWIAKVQFVGAILIILANSLLQALIFWLASRIRTILGIPLLFPFLLIWMGYEHFHLAWDLAWPWLNLGNALATSPQLIQWYEYTGVRGGTLWIILTNFALLRVYCIYREIDPGSIVPISAITLILFMVPISGSYFIFQNFEEKGETVNIALIQPNLDPYTEKFNPQNHARHVAEFFKTAEAVIDDETQYLFGPETLIVEQIDERDPSASIYYRNLLEFRKKYPTLNILLGVHSFQKLGNQDIPPGSRFNREQNFYYEPFNTALFLPRGAASAPQFYHKTKLVPLFERMPFVQYLGFLGKYSLELGGYTGTYSLRQESTTFELPDASITILPIVCFESIFGPYCSRNLPKERGFICMITNDGWWKNSPGYRHHFNFSPVRAIENRRDFVRVANTGISALISAQGMVMARTPWWEKATLKGKIYLRGGQTFFARHGDYIGRISLLSGAFLVLYAGIRKRI
;
A
#
# COMPACT_ATOMS: atom_id res chain seq x y z
N MET A 1 34.42 19.79 13.97
CA MET A 1 33.37 20.28 13.03
C MET A 1 33.10 21.73 13.38
N SER A 2 33.01 22.65 12.41
CA SER A 2 32.64 24.03 12.70
C SER A 2 31.22 24.08 13.32
N ASP A 3 30.96 25.03 14.21
CA ASP A 3 29.68 25.25 14.86
C ASP A 3 28.50 25.34 13.83
N LYS A 4 28.77 25.91 12.65
CA LYS A 4 27.80 25.98 11.53
C LYS A 4 27.43 24.61 10.95
N THR A 5 28.39 23.69 10.79
CA THR A 5 28.14 22.34 10.27
C THR A 5 27.31 21.53 11.26
N GLY A 6 27.60 21.62 12.55
CA GLY A 6 26.84 20.96 13.60
C GLY A 6 25.36 21.40 13.63
N LYS A 7 25.09 22.71 13.55
CA LYS A 7 23.73 23.27 13.48
C LYS A 7 22.96 22.81 12.22
N ASN A 8 23.63 22.68 11.08
CA ASN A 8 23.01 22.21 9.85
C ASN A 8 22.63 20.72 9.92
N ILE A 9 23.49 19.88 10.48
CA ILE A 9 23.19 18.46 10.72
C ILE A 9 22.00 18.33 11.68
N LEU A 10 21.96 19.15 12.74
CA LEU A 10 20.82 19.12 13.67
C LEU A 10 19.49 19.45 12.97
N LEU A 11 19.46 20.46 12.08
CA LEU A 11 18.26 20.76 11.28
C LEU A 11 17.85 19.59 10.38
N ALA A 12 18.80 18.92 9.73
CA ALA A 12 18.54 17.75 8.91
C ALA A 12 17.95 16.59 9.74
N LEU A 13 18.56 16.29 10.88
CA LEU A 13 18.07 15.25 11.80
C LEU A 13 16.70 15.60 12.37
N THR A 14 16.44 16.86 12.72
CA THR A 14 15.12 17.31 13.20
C THR A 14 14.05 17.09 12.14
N SER A 15 14.31 17.42 10.87
CA SER A 15 13.37 17.16 9.78
C SER A 15 13.11 15.66 9.61
N GLY A 16 14.16 14.83 9.59
CA GLY A 16 14.05 13.38 9.48
C GLY A 16 13.26 12.75 10.63
N LEU A 17 13.48 13.23 11.85
CA LEU A 17 12.73 12.81 13.03
C LEU A 17 11.24 13.16 12.90
N LEU A 18 10.92 14.41 12.59
CA LEU A 18 9.53 14.87 12.43
C LEU A 18 8.82 14.15 11.29
N LEU A 19 9.52 13.84 10.18
CA LEU A 19 8.97 13.03 9.10
C LEU A 19 8.71 11.58 9.55
N GLY A 20 9.56 10.99 10.39
CA GLY A 20 9.44 9.60 10.84
C GLY A 20 8.41 9.36 11.94
N LEU A 21 8.15 10.38 12.78
CA LEU A 21 7.25 10.27 13.93
C LEU A 21 5.83 9.78 13.60
N PRO A 22 5.15 10.24 12.54
CA PRO A 22 3.80 9.76 12.17
C PRO A 22 3.73 8.24 11.96
N TRP A 23 4.78 7.63 11.45
CA TRP A 23 4.85 6.18 11.26
C TRP A 23 5.23 5.42 12.53
N SER A 24 6.08 6.01 13.37
CA SER A 24 6.54 5.37 14.62
C SER A 24 5.55 5.53 15.77
N VAL A 25 4.91 6.69 15.86
CA VAL A 25 3.97 7.08 16.93
C VAL A 25 2.72 7.68 16.28
N PRO A 26 1.70 6.86 15.92
CA PRO A 26 0.52 7.32 15.17
C PRO A 26 -0.22 8.53 15.77
N ALA A 27 -0.21 8.67 17.09
CA ALA A 27 -0.81 9.82 17.78
C ALA A 27 -0.14 11.17 17.43
N LEU A 28 1.09 11.13 16.90
CA LEU A 28 1.85 12.30 16.49
C LEU A 28 1.74 12.58 14.97
N PHE A 29 0.71 12.08 14.30
CA PHE A 29 0.52 12.28 12.85
C PHE A 29 0.57 13.76 12.45
N PHE A 30 0.08 14.66 13.29
CA PHE A 30 0.01 16.11 13.02
C PHE A 30 1.39 16.78 12.89
N VAL A 31 2.46 16.19 13.43
CA VAL A 31 3.81 16.79 13.33
C VAL A 31 4.33 16.84 11.89
N VAL A 32 3.73 16.05 10.97
CA VAL A 32 4.08 16.07 9.54
C VAL A 32 3.88 17.45 8.91
N PHE A 33 2.97 18.27 9.46
CA PHE A 33 2.73 19.65 9.00
C PHE A 33 3.84 20.64 9.39
N LEU A 34 4.81 20.20 10.20
CA LEU A 34 6.00 20.98 10.58
C LEU A 34 7.29 20.31 10.09
N ALA A 35 7.19 19.09 9.57
CA ALA A 35 8.33 18.20 9.39
C ALA A 35 9.34 18.69 8.33
N TRP A 36 8.87 19.41 7.33
CA TRP A 36 9.72 19.96 6.28
C TRP A 36 10.41 21.26 6.66
N LEU A 37 9.91 22.02 7.64
CA LEU A 37 10.45 23.34 8.01
C LEU A 37 11.96 23.35 8.25
N PRO A 38 12.55 22.44 9.04
CA PRO A 38 13.99 22.47 9.29
C PRO A 38 14.81 22.25 8.00
N LEU A 39 14.37 21.35 7.12
CA LEU A 39 15.06 21.06 5.86
C LEU A 39 14.91 22.19 4.85
N LEU A 40 13.74 22.84 4.79
CA LEU A 40 13.48 24.01 3.95
C LEU A 40 14.32 25.21 4.39
N LEU A 41 14.42 25.46 5.71
CA LEU A 41 15.30 26.49 6.26
C LEU A 41 16.79 26.20 5.96
N LEU A 42 17.16 24.94 5.98
CA LEU A 42 18.52 24.52 5.66
C LEU A 42 18.81 24.75 4.17
N GLU A 43 17.86 24.47 3.27
CA GLU A 43 18.00 24.73 1.84
C GLU A 43 18.25 26.23 1.56
N GLU A 44 17.48 27.12 2.20
CA GLU A 44 17.70 28.57 2.09
C GLU A 44 19.13 28.98 2.49
N LYS A 45 19.70 28.38 3.53
CA LYS A 45 21.04 28.69 4.03
C LYS A 45 22.16 28.19 3.13
N VAL A 46 21.97 27.04 2.47
CA VAL A 46 23.08 26.37 1.77
C VAL A 46 23.02 26.47 0.25
N ARG A 47 21.89 26.88 -0.35
CA ARG A 47 21.69 26.91 -1.81
C ARG A 47 22.70 27.72 -2.60
N PHE A 48 23.24 28.78 -2.00
CA PHE A 48 24.27 29.66 -2.62
C PHE A 48 25.71 29.28 -2.26
N GLN A 49 25.92 28.20 -1.52
CA GLN A 49 27.27 27.73 -1.23
C GLN A 49 27.94 27.22 -2.51
N LYS A 50 29.28 27.33 -2.58
CA LYS A 50 30.08 26.81 -3.71
C LYS A 50 29.86 25.32 -3.94
N ASN A 51 29.61 24.55 -2.87
CA ASN A 51 29.31 23.14 -2.97
C ASN A 51 27.81 22.94 -3.27
N SER A 52 27.49 22.76 -4.53
CA SER A 52 26.10 22.53 -4.99
C SER A 52 25.47 21.22 -4.48
N TYR A 53 26.25 20.30 -3.94
CA TYR A 53 25.78 19.03 -3.36
C TYR A 53 25.54 19.10 -1.85
N ALA A 54 25.82 20.26 -1.19
CA ALA A 54 25.64 20.38 0.25
C ALA A 54 24.21 20.01 0.69
N ILE A 55 23.19 20.49 -0.04
CA ILE A 55 21.79 20.19 0.29
C ILE A 55 21.43 18.73 0.05
N PHE A 56 22.02 18.06 -0.95
CA PHE A 56 21.85 16.63 -1.16
C PHE A 56 22.30 15.82 0.08
N ASN A 57 23.49 16.13 0.62
CA ASN A 57 24.02 15.41 1.77
C ASN A 57 23.15 15.58 3.02
N TYR A 58 22.66 16.80 3.29
CA TYR A 58 21.78 17.06 4.42
C TYR A 58 20.38 16.42 4.23
N ALA A 59 19.85 16.48 3.02
CA ALA A 59 18.59 15.80 2.67
C ALA A 59 18.73 14.28 2.81
N PHE A 60 19.86 13.71 2.39
CA PHE A 60 20.14 12.29 2.58
C PHE A 60 20.14 11.89 4.07
N VAL A 61 20.80 12.67 4.93
CA VAL A 61 20.78 12.43 6.39
C VAL A 61 19.35 12.50 6.94
N SER A 62 18.56 13.47 6.51
CA SER A 62 17.17 13.63 6.91
C SER A 62 16.32 12.41 6.49
N PHE A 63 16.39 12.04 5.21
CA PHE A 63 15.58 10.94 4.68
C PHE A 63 16.06 9.57 5.14
N LEU A 64 17.37 9.41 5.39
CA LEU A 64 17.89 8.18 6.00
C LEU A 64 17.27 7.96 7.39
N LEU A 65 17.25 8.99 8.22
CA LEU A 65 16.60 8.91 9.53
C LEU A 65 15.11 8.64 9.41
N TRP A 66 14.40 9.31 8.50
CA TRP A 66 12.99 9.05 8.23
C TRP A 66 12.74 7.59 7.83
N ASN A 67 13.47 7.08 6.83
CA ASN A 67 13.32 5.70 6.36
C ASN A 67 13.64 4.69 7.47
N ILE A 68 14.70 4.91 8.26
CA ILE A 68 15.01 4.06 9.41
C ILE A 68 13.83 4.02 10.39
N LEU A 69 13.35 5.17 10.85
CA LEU A 69 12.27 5.25 11.84
C LEU A 69 10.96 4.61 11.33
N ALA A 70 10.63 4.81 10.06
CA ALA A 70 9.38 4.36 9.50
C ALA A 70 9.39 2.90 9.02
N THR A 71 10.55 2.35 8.61
CA THR A 71 10.60 1.06 7.90
C THR A 71 11.63 0.07 8.44
N TRP A 72 12.25 0.32 9.61
CA TRP A 72 13.23 -0.60 10.22
C TRP A 72 12.70 -2.03 10.40
N TRP A 73 11.40 -2.19 10.56
CA TRP A 73 10.74 -3.47 10.76
C TRP A 73 10.92 -4.45 9.60
N ILE A 74 11.27 -3.99 8.39
CA ILE A 74 11.61 -4.84 7.24
C ILE A 74 12.80 -5.76 7.59
N ALA A 75 13.72 -5.31 8.45
CA ALA A 75 14.84 -6.11 8.91
C ALA A 75 14.42 -7.38 9.67
N LYS A 76 13.17 -7.46 10.15
CA LYS A 76 12.61 -8.69 10.75
C LYS A 76 12.32 -9.76 9.71
N VAL A 77 12.08 -9.36 8.47
CA VAL A 77 11.87 -10.26 7.33
C VAL A 77 13.22 -10.65 6.74
N GLN A 78 14.02 -9.64 6.38
CA GLN A 78 15.33 -9.85 5.78
C GLN A 78 16.24 -8.62 5.98
N PHE A 79 17.34 -8.81 6.71
CA PHE A 79 18.20 -7.72 7.16
C PHE A 79 18.92 -6.98 6.01
N VAL A 80 19.52 -7.72 5.08
CA VAL A 80 20.27 -7.11 3.95
C VAL A 80 19.33 -6.36 3.01
N GLY A 81 18.16 -6.95 2.70
CA GLY A 81 17.15 -6.27 1.87
C GLY A 81 16.62 -4.99 2.53
N ALA A 82 16.45 -4.98 3.85
CA ALA A 82 16.07 -3.78 4.59
C ALA A 82 17.10 -2.65 4.42
N ILE A 83 18.38 -2.95 4.55
CA ILE A 83 19.45 -1.96 4.34
C ILE A 83 19.40 -1.42 2.91
N LEU A 84 19.28 -2.30 1.91
CA LEU A 84 19.22 -1.89 0.51
C LEU A 84 18.01 -1.00 0.21
N ILE A 85 16.83 -1.36 0.70
CA ILE A 85 15.59 -0.59 0.50
C ILE A 85 15.70 0.78 1.19
N ILE A 86 16.14 0.82 2.45
CA ILE A 86 16.30 2.07 3.22
C ILE A 86 17.29 3.01 2.54
N LEU A 87 18.45 2.51 2.12
CA LEU A 87 19.46 3.33 1.44
C LEU A 87 18.99 3.81 0.07
N ALA A 88 18.43 2.92 -0.76
CA ALA A 88 17.96 3.26 -2.09
C ALA A 88 16.86 4.33 -2.03
N ASN A 89 15.87 4.14 -1.16
CA ASN A 89 14.77 5.09 -1.02
C ASN A 89 15.25 6.45 -0.49
N SER A 90 16.15 6.46 0.51
CA SER A 90 16.74 7.70 1.04
C SER A 90 17.55 8.46 0.00
N LEU A 91 18.31 7.75 -0.84
CA LEU A 91 19.10 8.35 -1.94
C LEU A 91 18.18 8.95 -3.01
N LEU A 92 17.11 8.23 -3.39
CA LEU A 92 16.12 8.73 -4.36
C LEU A 92 15.42 10.00 -3.84
N GLN A 93 14.96 9.98 -2.60
CA GLN A 93 14.31 11.13 -1.97
C GLN A 93 15.26 12.34 -1.88
N ALA A 94 16.52 12.12 -1.51
CA ALA A 94 17.55 13.18 -1.48
C ALA A 94 17.84 13.74 -2.87
N LEU A 95 17.88 12.89 -3.90
CA LEU A 95 18.06 13.30 -5.29
C LEU A 95 16.88 14.19 -5.75
N ILE A 96 15.66 13.80 -5.44
CA ILE A 96 14.44 14.54 -5.78
C ILE A 96 14.43 15.92 -5.11
N PHE A 97 14.75 15.99 -3.83
CA PHE A 97 14.83 17.26 -3.10
C PHE A 97 15.96 18.17 -3.65
N TRP A 98 17.14 17.60 -3.87
CA TRP A 98 18.26 18.31 -4.49
C TRP A 98 17.93 18.84 -5.88
N LEU A 99 17.27 18.02 -6.73
CA LEU A 99 16.85 18.40 -8.08
C LEU A 99 15.89 19.60 -8.03
N ALA A 100 14.92 19.60 -7.12
CA ALA A 100 14.00 20.71 -6.92
C ALA A 100 14.75 22.00 -6.52
N SER A 101 15.72 21.93 -5.60
CA SER A 101 16.56 23.05 -5.19
C SER A 101 17.42 23.56 -6.35
N ARG A 102 17.97 22.67 -7.20
CA ARG A 102 18.74 23.06 -8.39
C ARG A 102 17.89 23.78 -9.41
N ILE A 103 16.69 23.29 -9.69
CA ILE A 103 15.77 23.94 -10.63
C ILE A 103 15.33 25.31 -10.12
N ARG A 104 15.01 25.43 -8.81
CA ARG A 104 14.78 26.72 -8.16
C ARG A 104 15.89 27.71 -8.48
N THR A 105 17.14 27.30 -8.29
CA THR A 105 18.30 28.16 -8.47
C THR A 105 18.52 28.55 -9.92
N ILE A 106 18.35 27.61 -10.86
CA ILE A 106 18.54 27.85 -12.30
C ILE A 106 17.45 28.79 -12.86
N LEU A 107 16.19 28.58 -12.44
CA LEU A 107 15.06 29.33 -12.98
C LEU A 107 14.75 30.61 -12.22
N GLY A 108 15.27 30.79 -10.99
CA GLY A 108 14.98 31.93 -10.13
C GLY A 108 13.53 31.94 -9.59
N ILE A 109 12.91 30.78 -9.45
CA ILE A 109 11.51 30.64 -9.01
C ILE A 109 11.44 30.16 -7.54
N PRO A 110 10.31 30.39 -6.82
CA PRO A 110 10.14 29.86 -5.46
C PRO A 110 10.26 28.34 -5.40
N LEU A 111 10.89 27.79 -4.34
CA LEU A 111 11.12 26.35 -4.17
C LEU A 111 9.82 25.53 -4.16
N LEU A 112 8.73 26.11 -3.69
CA LEU A 112 7.42 25.45 -3.64
C LEU A 112 7.06 24.79 -4.98
N PHE A 113 7.21 25.50 -6.10
CA PHE A 113 6.79 24.99 -7.41
C PHE A 113 7.59 23.77 -7.87
N PRO A 114 8.94 23.82 -7.98
CA PRO A 114 9.72 22.66 -8.39
C PRO A 114 9.61 21.52 -7.36
N PHE A 115 9.60 21.83 -6.06
CA PHE A 115 9.47 20.79 -5.04
C PHE A 115 8.13 20.07 -5.13
N LEU A 116 7.02 20.80 -5.19
CA LEU A 116 5.68 20.23 -5.27
C LEU A 116 5.55 19.31 -6.48
N LEU A 117 5.90 19.81 -7.68
CA LEU A 117 5.73 19.06 -8.92
C LEU A 117 6.63 17.82 -8.98
N ILE A 118 7.91 17.97 -8.58
CA ILE A 118 8.88 16.88 -8.69
C ILE A 118 8.63 15.84 -7.60
N TRP A 119 8.31 16.25 -6.36
CA TRP A 119 8.02 15.33 -5.27
C TRP A 119 6.76 14.50 -5.54
N MET A 120 5.65 15.15 -5.91
CA MET A 120 4.40 14.45 -6.20
C MET A 120 4.51 13.59 -7.45
N GLY A 121 5.24 14.06 -8.47
CA GLY A 121 5.58 13.28 -9.66
C GLY A 121 6.43 12.05 -9.32
N TYR A 122 7.41 12.18 -8.42
CA TYR A 122 8.20 11.07 -7.90
C TYR A 122 7.33 10.05 -7.17
N GLU A 123 6.49 10.49 -6.23
CA GLU A 123 5.59 9.58 -5.53
C GLU A 123 4.65 8.82 -6.50
N HIS A 124 4.22 9.46 -7.60
CA HIS A 124 3.42 8.81 -8.65
C HIS A 124 4.25 7.78 -9.43
N PHE A 125 5.42 8.17 -9.92
CA PHE A 125 6.34 7.29 -10.64
C PHE A 125 6.73 6.07 -9.79
N HIS A 126 6.94 6.30 -8.50
CA HIS A 126 7.36 5.25 -7.55
C HIS A 126 6.30 4.16 -7.31
N LEU A 127 5.08 4.30 -7.83
CA LEU A 127 4.04 3.26 -7.84
C LEU A 127 4.16 2.28 -9.02
N ALA A 128 4.93 2.60 -10.06
CA ALA A 128 4.80 1.96 -11.37
C ALA A 128 6.05 1.21 -11.86
N TRP A 129 7.15 1.19 -11.10
CA TRP A 129 8.40 0.55 -11.48
C TRP A 129 8.75 -0.64 -10.57
N ASP A 130 9.78 -1.41 -10.93
CA ASP A 130 10.13 -2.65 -10.23
C ASP A 130 10.62 -2.46 -8.78
N LEU A 131 11.07 -1.25 -8.40
CA LEU A 131 11.44 -0.89 -7.03
C LEU A 131 10.32 -0.10 -6.33
N ALA A 132 9.06 -0.32 -6.70
CA ALA A 132 7.92 0.35 -6.10
C ALA A 132 7.87 0.15 -4.57
N TRP A 133 7.93 1.26 -3.82
CA TRP A 133 7.94 1.25 -2.36
C TRP A 133 7.09 2.40 -1.78
N PRO A 134 5.77 2.39 -1.98
CA PRO A 134 4.90 3.53 -1.66
C PRO A 134 4.51 3.66 -0.17
N TRP A 135 5.16 2.95 0.73
CA TRP A 135 4.90 3.01 2.17
C TRP A 135 4.99 4.44 2.72
N LEU A 136 5.94 5.25 2.21
CA LEU A 136 6.26 6.57 2.69
C LEU A 136 5.66 7.71 1.86
N ASN A 137 4.64 7.46 1.04
CA ASN A 137 3.88 8.57 0.44
C ASN A 137 3.33 9.45 1.56
N LEU A 138 3.62 10.75 1.51
CA LEU A 138 3.37 11.66 2.64
C LEU A 138 1.93 11.66 3.13
N GLY A 139 0.95 11.57 2.22
CA GLY A 139 -0.46 11.50 2.59
C GLY A 139 -0.83 10.27 3.42
N ASN A 140 -0.01 9.20 3.40
CA ASN A 140 -0.22 8.05 4.27
C ASN A 140 0.07 8.34 5.75
N ALA A 141 0.78 9.42 6.09
CA ALA A 141 0.96 9.86 7.47
C ALA A 141 -0.38 10.14 8.18
N LEU A 142 -1.44 10.42 7.43
CA LEU A 142 -2.78 10.71 7.93
C LEU A 142 -3.69 9.47 8.01
N ALA A 143 -3.20 8.29 7.62
CA ALA A 143 -4.00 7.06 7.49
C ALA A 143 -4.63 6.60 8.83
N THR A 144 -4.06 7.00 9.97
CA THR A 144 -4.58 6.69 11.30
C THR A 144 -5.75 7.56 11.75
N SER A 145 -6.14 8.56 10.94
CA SER A 145 -7.19 9.53 11.24
C SER A 145 -8.23 9.61 10.12
N PRO A 146 -9.05 8.55 9.92
CA PRO A 146 -10.04 8.48 8.84
C PRO A 146 -10.96 9.69 8.75
N GLN A 147 -11.35 10.25 9.89
CA GLN A 147 -12.24 11.43 9.98
C GLN A 147 -11.64 12.69 9.34
N LEU A 148 -10.31 12.78 9.20
CA LEU A 148 -9.62 13.94 8.63
C LEU A 148 -9.33 13.83 7.13
N ILE A 149 -9.59 12.67 6.53
CA ILE A 149 -9.21 12.35 5.15
C ILE A 149 -10.40 11.91 4.27
N GLN A 150 -11.62 12.22 4.65
CA GLN A 150 -12.82 11.81 3.91
C GLN A 150 -12.81 12.31 2.45
N TRP A 151 -12.20 13.45 2.19
CA TRP A 151 -12.02 14.01 0.84
C TRP A 151 -11.00 13.26 -0.03
N TYR A 152 -10.35 12.20 0.50
CA TYR A 152 -9.55 11.28 -0.35
C TYR A 152 -10.40 10.56 -1.40
N GLU A 153 -11.71 10.51 -1.26
CA GLU A 153 -12.61 10.05 -2.32
C GLU A 153 -12.51 10.88 -3.62
N TYR A 154 -12.00 12.12 -3.52
CA TYR A 154 -11.74 12.99 -4.67
C TYR A 154 -10.29 12.93 -5.14
N THR A 155 -9.33 12.90 -4.24
CA THR A 155 -7.91 13.14 -4.53
C THR A 155 -7.00 11.94 -4.31
N GLY A 156 -7.47 10.93 -3.61
CA GLY A 156 -6.64 9.86 -3.06
C GLY A 156 -5.60 10.41 -2.06
N VAL A 157 -4.66 9.57 -1.70
CA VAL A 157 -3.54 9.91 -0.80
C VAL A 157 -2.74 11.12 -1.30
N ARG A 158 -2.72 11.35 -2.62
CA ARG A 158 -1.96 12.46 -3.23
C ARG A 158 -2.43 13.83 -2.78
N GLY A 159 -3.73 13.98 -2.50
CA GLY A 159 -4.25 15.20 -1.89
C GLY A 159 -3.68 15.47 -0.50
N GLY A 160 -3.47 14.43 0.30
CA GLY A 160 -2.81 14.53 1.60
C GLY A 160 -1.36 15.01 1.47
N THR A 161 -0.61 14.45 0.51
CA THR A 161 0.75 14.94 0.18
C THR A 161 0.73 16.42 -0.17
N LEU A 162 -0.19 16.84 -1.06
CA LEU A 162 -0.37 18.25 -1.45
C LEU A 162 -0.65 19.14 -0.23
N TRP A 163 -1.59 18.75 0.61
CA TRP A 163 -1.96 19.50 1.80
C TRP A 163 -0.79 19.67 2.77
N ILE A 164 -0.04 18.59 3.05
CA ILE A 164 1.13 18.62 3.93
C ILE A 164 2.20 19.57 3.38
N ILE A 165 2.53 19.47 2.09
CA ILE A 165 3.55 20.33 1.46
C ILE A 165 3.14 21.79 1.51
N LEU A 166 1.93 22.13 1.06
CA LEU A 166 1.44 23.51 1.04
C LEU A 166 1.43 24.13 2.44
N THR A 167 0.99 23.39 3.46
CA THR A 167 0.98 23.87 4.84
C THR A 167 2.39 24.13 5.37
N ASN A 168 3.36 23.24 5.11
CA ASN A 168 4.75 23.47 5.51
C ASN A 168 5.35 24.71 4.87
N PHE A 169 5.09 24.95 3.57
CA PHE A 169 5.59 26.16 2.89
C PHE A 169 4.89 27.45 3.38
N ALA A 170 3.61 27.39 3.69
CA ALA A 170 2.89 28.50 4.27
C ALA A 170 3.43 28.85 5.67
N LEU A 171 3.69 27.86 6.51
CA LEU A 171 4.30 28.04 7.82
C LEU A 171 5.75 28.54 7.71
N LEU A 172 6.53 28.07 6.72
CA LEU A 172 7.86 28.62 6.43
C LEU A 172 7.75 30.13 6.13
N ARG A 173 6.77 30.51 5.31
CA ARG A 173 6.58 31.94 4.96
C ARG A 173 6.22 32.78 6.18
N VAL A 174 5.32 32.30 7.04
CA VAL A 174 4.99 32.95 8.34
C VAL A 174 6.26 33.14 9.18
N TYR A 175 7.08 32.07 9.30
CA TYR A 175 8.34 32.13 10.06
C TYR A 175 9.33 33.14 9.48
N CYS A 176 9.51 33.17 8.14
CA CYS A 176 10.43 34.09 7.48
C CYS A 176 10.02 35.56 7.67
N ILE A 177 8.72 35.86 7.59
CA ILE A 177 8.19 37.22 7.84
C ILE A 177 8.37 37.60 9.34
N TYR A 178 8.03 36.69 10.25
CA TYR A 178 8.20 36.92 11.69
C TYR A 178 9.66 37.20 12.07
N ARG A 179 10.60 36.54 11.43
CA ARG A 179 12.04 36.73 11.66
C ARG A 179 12.64 37.87 10.83
N GLU A 180 11.83 38.65 10.14
CA GLU A 180 12.25 39.75 9.26
C GLU A 180 13.26 39.32 8.17
N ILE A 181 13.22 38.01 7.79
CA ILE A 181 14.04 37.45 6.71
C ILE A 181 13.44 37.85 5.35
N ASP A 182 12.10 37.86 5.25
CA ASP A 182 11.36 38.23 4.06
C ASP A 182 10.42 39.40 4.33
N PRO A 183 10.24 40.34 3.38
CA PRO A 183 9.26 41.41 3.51
C PRO A 183 7.83 40.86 3.41
N GLY A 184 6.90 41.43 4.16
CA GLY A 184 5.50 41.10 4.07
C GLY A 184 4.73 41.37 5.36
N SER A 185 3.40 41.24 5.26
CA SER A 185 2.52 41.33 6.44
C SER A 185 2.26 39.93 6.99
N ILE A 186 2.45 39.76 8.29
CA ILE A 186 2.25 38.49 8.97
C ILE A 186 0.77 38.08 9.03
N VAL A 187 -0.14 39.08 9.10
CA VAL A 187 -1.58 38.83 9.29
C VAL A 187 -2.21 38.05 8.11
N PRO A 188 -2.10 38.53 6.84
CA PRO A 188 -2.73 37.81 5.73
C PRO A 188 -2.11 36.42 5.48
N ILE A 189 -0.79 36.26 5.64
CA ILE A 189 -0.16 34.96 5.43
C ILE A 189 -0.54 33.96 6.53
N SER A 190 -0.68 34.42 7.78
CA SER A 190 -1.17 33.59 8.88
C SER A 190 -2.64 33.18 8.66
N ALA A 191 -3.48 34.09 8.17
CA ALA A 191 -4.86 33.79 7.81
C ALA A 191 -4.94 32.73 6.68
N ILE A 192 -4.13 32.89 5.61
CA ILE A 192 -4.04 31.89 4.53
C ILE A 192 -3.56 30.54 5.07
N THR A 193 -2.57 30.53 5.95
CA THR A 193 -2.05 29.30 6.57
C THR A 193 -3.13 28.60 7.39
N LEU A 194 -3.90 29.36 8.18
CA LEU A 194 -5.01 28.85 8.97
C LEU A 194 -6.11 28.26 8.07
N ILE A 195 -6.48 28.95 7.01
CA ILE A 195 -7.46 28.47 6.02
C ILE A 195 -6.98 27.18 5.37
N LEU A 196 -5.73 27.14 4.87
CA LEU A 196 -5.11 25.94 4.30
C LEU A 196 -5.14 24.74 5.24
N PHE A 197 -4.94 24.97 6.54
CA PHE A 197 -4.95 23.91 7.53
C PHE A 197 -6.38 23.50 7.91
N MET A 198 -7.29 24.44 8.15
CA MET A 198 -8.61 24.18 8.69
C MET A 198 -9.64 23.71 7.66
N VAL A 199 -9.57 24.20 6.41
CA VAL A 199 -10.55 23.85 5.37
C VAL A 199 -10.59 22.35 5.06
N PRO A 200 -9.45 21.63 4.85
CA PRO A 200 -9.48 20.19 4.65
C PRO A 200 -10.03 19.42 5.87
N ILE A 201 -9.73 19.88 7.09
CA ILE A 201 -10.25 19.27 8.33
C ILE A 201 -11.76 19.44 8.40
N SER A 202 -12.25 20.68 8.27
CA SER A 202 -13.69 20.99 8.34
C SER A 202 -14.48 20.30 7.24
N GLY A 203 -13.95 20.32 6.01
CA GLY A 203 -14.55 19.63 4.87
C GLY A 203 -14.61 18.11 5.07
N SER A 204 -13.53 17.51 5.59
CA SER A 204 -13.51 16.10 5.92
C SER A 204 -14.54 15.74 6.98
N TYR A 205 -14.60 16.52 8.06
CA TYR A 205 -15.54 16.29 9.14
C TYR A 205 -16.99 16.45 8.67
N PHE A 206 -17.26 17.46 7.81
CA PHE A 206 -18.57 17.64 7.20
C PHE A 206 -18.98 16.42 6.36
N ILE A 207 -18.09 15.91 5.50
CA ILE A 207 -18.35 14.70 4.70
C ILE A 207 -18.60 13.51 5.64
N PHE A 208 -17.80 13.36 6.69
CA PHE A 208 -17.93 12.28 7.65
C PHE A 208 -19.29 12.27 8.36
N GLN A 209 -19.74 13.42 8.84
CA GLN A 209 -21.01 13.55 9.57
C GLN A 209 -22.25 13.37 8.68
N ASN A 210 -22.16 13.75 7.40
CA ASN A 210 -23.28 13.66 6.46
C ASN A 210 -23.25 12.39 5.61
N PHE A 211 -22.31 11.47 5.87
CA PHE A 211 -22.26 10.20 5.15
C PHE A 211 -23.35 9.28 5.66
N GLU A 212 -24.21 8.80 4.75
CA GLU A 212 -25.27 7.87 5.09
C GLU A 212 -24.85 6.43 4.78
N GLU A 213 -24.96 5.57 5.78
CA GLU A 213 -24.83 4.13 5.58
C GLU A 213 -26.12 3.57 5.01
N LYS A 214 -26.19 3.46 3.69
CA LYS A 214 -27.37 2.96 2.96
C LYS A 214 -26.99 1.78 2.07
N GLY A 215 -27.91 0.88 1.88
CA GLY A 215 -27.80 -0.26 0.96
C GLY A 215 -28.19 -1.58 1.59
N GLU A 216 -28.21 -2.61 0.76
CA GLU A 216 -28.35 -3.99 1.18
C GLU A 216 -27.12 -4.42 1.99
N THR A 217 -27.32 -5.23 3.02
CA THR A 217 -26.23 -5.79 3.81
C THR A 217 -26.08 -7.28 3.55
N VAL A 218 -24.85 -7.78 3.69
CA VAL A 218 -24.53 -9.20 3.64
C VAL A 218 -23.83 -9.63 4.92
N ASN A 219 -24.15 -10.85 5.37
CA ASN A 219 -23.55 -11.46 6.55
C ASN A 219 -22.28 -12.22 6.15
N ILE A 220 -21.20 -11.96 6.85
CA ILE A 220 -19.90 -12.55 6.56
C ILE A 220 -19.29 -13.21 7.79
N ALA A 221 -18.47 -14.23 7.56
CA ALA A 221 -17.61 -14.88 8.54
C ALA A 221 -16.17 -14.86 8.05
N LEU A 222 -15.23 -14.46 8.92
CA LEU A 222 -13.79 -14.44 8.68
C LEU A 222 -13.12 -15.43 9.61
N ILE A 223 -12.09 -16.13 9.13
CA ILE A 223 -11.28 -17.02 9.94
C ILE A 223 -9.83 -16.56 9.88
N GLN A 224 -9.26 -16.30 11.05
CA GLN A 224 -7.85 -16.01 11.28
C GLN A 224 -7.20 -17.24 11.93
N PRO A 225 -6.54 -18.13 11.16
CA PRO A 225 -6.00 -19.37 11.69
C PRO A 225 -4.76 -19.19 12.58
N ASN A 226 -4.04 -18.09 12.42
CA ASN A 226 -2.84 -17.73 13.18
C ASN A 226 -1.69 -18.74 13.07
N LEU A 227 -1.35 -19.11 11.86
CA LEU A 227 -0.24 -20.02 11.55
C LEU A 227 1.06 -19.22 11.37
N ASP A 228 2.08 -19.49 12.17
CA ASP A 228 3.38 -18.83 12.06
C ASP A 228 4.00 -19.11 10.68
N PRO A 229 4.30 -18.07 9.86
CA PRO A 229 4.84 -18.27 8.51
C PRO A 229 6.27 -18.81 8.48
N TYR A 230 7.02 -18.72 9.57
CA TYR A 230 8.42 -19.18 9.64
C TYR A 230 8.57 -20.61 10.11
N THR A 231 7.69 -21.08 10.97
CA THR A 231 7.87 -22.37 11.67
C THR A 231 6.76 -23.37 11.37
N GLU A 232 5.57 -22.92 10.96
CA GLU A 232 4.38 -23.77 10.94
C GLU A 232 3.70 -23.82 9.57
N LYS A 233 3.34 -22.66 9.02
CA LYS A 233 2.43 -22.52 7.87
C LYS A 233 2.91 -23.26 6.61
N PHE A 234 4.19 -23.14 6.29
CA PHE A 234 4.77 -23.69 5.07
C PHE A 234 5.41 -25.07 5.27
N ASN A 235 5.26 -25.69 6.45
CA ASN A 235 5.69 -27.05 6.68
C ASN A 235 4.69 -28.03 6.03
N PRO A 236 5.11 -28.83 5.02
CA PRO A 236 4.20 -29.74 4.31
C PRO A 236 3.52 -30.77 5.21
N GLN A 237 4.20 -31.20 6.29
CA GLN A 237 3.65 -32.17 7.24
C GLN A 237 2.44 -31.66 8.01
N ASN A 238 2.31 -30.34 8.16
CA ASN A 238 1.22 -29.70 8.90
C ASN A 238 0.05 -29.30 7.99
N HIS A 239 0.25 -29.28 6.67
CA HIS A 239 -0.70 -28.64 5.75
C HIS A 239 -2.10 -29.27 5.80
N ALA A 240 -2.19 -30.59 5.75
CA ALA A 240 -3.49 -31.29 5.84
C ALA A 240 -4.24 -30.95 7.15
N ARG A 241 -3.50 -30.91 8.27
CA ARG A 241 -4.07 -30.53 9.58
C ARG A 241 -4.57 -29.09 9.56
N HIS A 242 -3.80 -28.15 9.02
CA HIS A 242 -4.19 -26.72 8.99
C HIS A 242 -5.47 -26.50 8.16
N VAL A 243 -5.58 -27.15 7.02
CA VAL A 243 -6.77 -27.05 6.18
C VAL A 243 -7.98 -27.71 6.86
N ALA A 244 -7.80 -28.86 7.49
CA ALA A 244 -8.87 -29.50 8.26
C ALA A 244 -9.34 -28.65 9.45
N GLU A 245 -8.41 -28.03 10.19
CA GLU A 245 -8.74 -27.12 11.29
C GLU A 245 -9.45 -25.85 10.82
N PHE A 246 -9.10 -25.35 9.63
CA PHE A 246 -9.82 -24.22 9.03
C PHE A 246 -11.29 -24.59 8.78
N PHE A 247 -11.57 -25.72 8.14
CA PHE A 247 -12.95 -26.14 7.89
C PHE A 247 -13.72 -26.43 9.18
N LYS A 248 -13.08 -27.08 10.15
CA LYS A 248 -13.70 -27.30 11.49
C LYS A 248 -14.07 -25.98 12.16
N THR A 249 -13.20 -24.97 12.06
CA THR A 249 -13.46 -23.63 12.60
C THR A 249 -14.58 -22.93 11.83
N ALA A 250 -14.61 -23.11 10.49
CA ALA A 250 -15.68 -22.59 9.64
C ALA A 250 -17.04 -23.16 10.05
N GLU A 251 -17.15 -24.48 10.24
CA GLU A 251 -18.37 -25.14 10.69
C GLU A 251 -18.90 -24.64 12.05
N ALA A 252 -17.97 -24.21 12.92
CA ALA A 252 -18.34 -23.68 14.23
C ALA A 252 -18.82 -22.22 14.20
N VAL A 253 -18.47 -21.46 13.15
CA VAL A 253 -18.76 -20.01 13.09
C VAL A 253 -19.89 -19.67 12.12
N ILE A 254 -20.08 -20.46 11.05
CA ILE A 254 -21.16 -20.23 10.08
C ILE A 254 -22.51 -20.68 10.63
N ASP A 255 -23.55 -19.98 10.23
CA ASP A 255 -24.96 -20.30 10.49
C ASP A 255 -25.78 -20.07 9.22
N ASP A 256 -27.09 -20.27 9.30
CA ASP A 256 -28.03 -20.17 8.16
C ASP A 256 -28.06 -18.76 7.54
N GLU A 257 -27.68 -17.72 8.29
CA GLU A 257 -27.63 -16.34 7.79
C GLU A 257 -26.30 -16.00 7.12
N THR A 258 -25.26 -16.80 7.28
CA THR A 258 -23.92 -16.52 6.75
C THR A 258 -23.88 -16.69 5.23
N GLN A 259 -23.60 -15.61 4.51
CA GLN A 259 -23.59 -15.59 3.05
C GLN A 259 -22.17 -15.72 2.45
N TYR A 260 -21.15 -15.28 3.21
CA TYR A 260 -19.76 -15.31 2.77
C TYR A 260 -18.85 -15.86 3.86
N LEU A 261 -17.94 -16.75 3.46
CA LEU A 261 -16.85 -17.26 4.27
C LEU A 261 -15.51 -16.81 3.66
N PHE A 262 -14.65 -16.21 4.48
CA PHE A 262 -13.36 -15.74 4.05
C PHE A 262 -12.21 -16.40 4.80
N GLY A 263 -11.20 -16.90 4.04
CA GLY A 263 -9.93 -17.37 4.54
C GLY A 263 -8.77 -16.46 4.10
N PRO A 264 -7.60 -16.51 4.78
CA PRO A 264 -6.48 -15.63 4.52
C PRO A 264 -5.66 -16.01 3.29
N GLU A 265 -4.69 -15.16 2.94
CA GLU A 265 -3.69 -15.37 1.91
C GLU A 265 -2.95 -16.72 2.11
N THR A 266 -2.79 -17.48 1.03
CA THR A 266 -2.05 -18.76 0.99
C THR A 266 -2.48 -19.74 2.09
N LEU A 267 -3.79 -19.88 2.32
CA LEU A 267 -4.32 -20.89 3.24
C LEU A 267 -4.01 -22.31 2.72
N ILE A 268 -4.20 -22.53 1.43
CA ILE A 268 -3.80 -23.76 0.75
C ILE A 268 -2.44 -23.50 0.11
N VAL A 269 -1.40 -24.12 0.68
CA VAL A 269 -0.01 -23.96 0.26
C VAL A 269 0.36 -24.88 -0.90
N GLU A 270 -0.33 -26.03 -1.05
CA GLU A 270 -0.16 -26.89 -2.21
C GLU A 270 -0.57 -26.16 -3.49
N GLN A 271 0.23 -26.32 -4.55
CA GLN A 271 -0.05 -25.68 -5.84
C GLN A 271 -1.23 -26.34 -6.56
N ILE A 272 -2.28 -25.58 -6.82
CA ILE A 272 -3.46 -26.02 -7.55
C ILE A 272 -3.28 -25.73 -9.04
N ASP A 273 -3.42 -26.75 -9.89
CA ASP A 273 -3.50 -26.57 -11.35
C ASP A 273 -4.85 -25.90 -11.71
N GLU A 274 -4.83 -24.67 -12.23
CA GLU A 274 -6.05 -23.93 -12.55
C GLU A 274 -6.85 -24.54 -13.71
N ARG A 275 -6.21 -25.37 -14.56
CA ARG A 275 -6.89 -26.08 -15.65
C ARG A 275 -7.59 -27.34 -15.17
N ASP A 276 -7.07 -27.96 -14.10
CA ASP A 276 -7.69 -29.11 -13.43
C ASP A 276 -7.56 -28.98 -11.90
N PRO A 277 -8.34 -28.07 -11.28
CA PRO A 277 -8.29 -27.88 -9.83
C PRO A 277 -8.66 -29.15 -9.05
N SER A 278 -9.46 -30.02 -9.65
CA SER A 278 -9.95 -31.26 -9.04
C SER A 278 -8.85 -32.31 -8.82
N ALA A 279 -7.69 -32.16 -9.44
CA ALA A 279 -6.51 -32.96 -9.13
C ALA A 279 -6.03 -32.76 -7.69
N SER A 280 -6.19 -31.57 -7.11
CA SER A 280 -5.82 -31.27 -5.71
C SER A 280 -6.82 -31.88 -4.72
N ILE A 281 -6.31 -32.60 -3.71
CA ILE A 281 -7.11 -33.13 -2.61
C ILE A 281 -7.76 -32.01 -1.80
N TYR A 282 -7.05 -30.88 -1.60
CA TYR A 282 -7.55 -29.73 -0.82
C TYR A 282 -8.66 -28.98 -1.55
N TYR A 283 -8.58 -28.91 -2.88
CA TYR A 283 -9.68 -28.36 -3.67
C TYR A 283 -10.90 -29.28 -3.63
N ARG A 284 -10.73 -30.60 -3.69
CA ARG A 284 -11.84 -31.53 -3.51
C ARG A 284 -12.48 -31.40 -2.13
N ASN A 285 -11.70 -31.27 -1.06
CA ASN A 285 -12.21 -31.03 0.29
C ASN A 285 -13.02 -29.72 0.36
N LEU A 286 -12.58 -28.68 -0.34
CA LEU A 286 -13.31 -27.41 -0.44
C LEU A 286 -14.64 -27.59 -1.18
N LEU A 287 -14.69 -28.40 -2.22
CA LEU A 287 -15.94 -28.73 -2.92
C LEU A 287 -16.89 -29.55 -2.05
N GLU A 288 -16.40 -30.51 -1.26
CA GLU A 288 -17.23 -31.25 -0.31
C GLU A 288 -17.80 -30.32 0.77
N PHE A 289 -17.00 -29.42 1.30
CA PHE A 289 -17.46 -28.40 2.23
C PHE A 289 -18.56 -27.51 1.60
N ARG A 290 -18.39 -27.06 0.35
CA ARG A 290 -19.41 -26.29 -0.38
C ARG A 290 -20.71 -27.08 -0.59
N LYS A 291 -20.64 -28.39 -0.86
CA LYS A 291 -21.85 -29.24 -0.97
C LYS A 291 -22.68 -29.23 0.31
N LYS A 292 -22.00 -29.22 1.46
CA LYS A 292 -22.66 -29.15 2.78
C LYS A 292 -23.31 -27.77 3.02
N TYR A 293 -22.75 -26.70 2.44
CA TYR A 293 -23.21 -25.32 2.57
C TYR A 293 -23.43 -24.66 1.20
N PRO A 294 -24.48 -25.06 0.45
CA PRO A 294 -24.62 -24.67 -0.97
C PRO A 294 -24.96 -23.19 -1.20
N THR A 295 -25.41 -22.48 -0.19
CA THR A 295 -25.71 -21.04 -0.23
C THR A 295 -24.52 -20.15 0.08
N LEU A 296 -23.40 -20.74 0.52
CA LEU A 296 -22.22 -20.02 0.98
C LEU A 296 -21.31 -19.66 -0.20
N ASN A 297 -20.88 -18.41 -0.26
CA ASN A 297 -19.80 -17.93 -1.09
C ASN A 297 -18.49 -18.07 -0.33
N ILE A 298 -17.44 -18.64 -0.92
CA ILE A 298 -16.17 -18.91 -0.23
C ILE A 298 -15.04 -18.22 -0.98
N LEU A 299 -14.27 -17.39 -0.28
CA LEU A 299 -13.06 -16.77 -0.81
C LEU A 299 -11.88 -17.05 0.12
N LEU A 300 -10.80 -17.58 -0.43
CA LEU A 300 -9.58 -17.87 0.32
C LEU A 300 -8.34 -17.80 -0.58
N GLY A 301 -7.17 -17.67 0.05
CA GLY A 301 -5.90 -17.62 -0.65
C GLY A 301 -5.31 -19.01 -0.89
N VAL A 302 -4.81 -19.23 -2.10
CA VAL A 302 -4.15 -20.47 -2.51
C VAL A 302 -2.86 -20.16 -3.27
N HIS A 303 -1.95 -21.13 -3.34
CA HIS A 303 -0.98 -21.15 -4.41
C HIS A 303 -1.62 -21.84 -5.62
N SER A 304 -1.47 -21.25 -6.79
CA SER A 304 -1.91 -21.89 -8.04
C SER A 304 -0.83 -21.85 -9.10
N PHE A 305 -1.05 -22.60 -10.16
CA PHE A 305 -0.21 -22.54 -11.33
C PHE A 305 -0.98 -22.83 -12.60
N GLN A 306 -0.43 -22.38 -13.72
CA GLN A 306 -0.89 -22.76 -15.05
C GLN A 306 0.23 -23.42 -15.83
N LYS A 307 -0.05 -24.59 -16.41
CA LYS A 307 0.88 -25.27 -17.32
C LYS A 307 1.03 -24.48 -18.59
N LEU A 308 2.27 -24.34 -19.06
CA LEU A 308 2.62 -23.71 -20.33
C LEU A 308 2.78 -24.77 -21.41
N GLY A 309 2.47 -24.37 -22.65
CA GLY A 309 2.90 -25.13 -23.82
C GLY A 309 4.42 -25.00 -24.04
N ASN A 310 4.95 -25.75 -25.00
CA ASN A 310 6.39 -25.72 -25.32
C ASN A 310 6.84 -24.47 -26.08
N GLN A 311 5.94 -23.54 -26.39
CA GLN A 311 6.22 -22.28 -27.08
C GLN A 311 5.92 -21.11 -26.14
N ASP A 312 6.74 -20.06 -26.22
CA ASP A 312 6.59 -18.80 -25.46
C ASP A 312 6.63 -18.97 -23.93
N ILE A 313 7.80 -19.29 -23.39
CA ILE A 313 8.03 -19.40 -21.95
C ILE A 313 8.28 -17.99 -21.37
N PRO A 314 7.32 -17.41 -20.62
CA PRO A 314 7.48 -16.07 -20.04
C PRO A 314 8.60 -16.03 -19.00
N PRO A 315 9.24 -14.86 -18.78
CA PRO A 315 10.19 -14.67 -17.69
C PRO A 315 9.53 -14.92 -16.32
N GLY A 316 10.15 -15.80 -15.50
CA GLY A 316 9.61 -16.20 -14.20
C GLY A 316 8.92 -17.57 -14.21
N SER A 317 8.74 -18.19 -15.37
CA SER A 317 8.25 -19.57 -15.48
C SER A 317 9.22 -20.56 -14.84
N ARG A 318 8.67 -21.64 -14.33
CA ARG A 318 9.43 -22.75 -13.73
C ARG A 318 9.30 -24.02 -14.55
N PHE A 319 10.30 -24.88 -14.42
CA PHE A 319 10.30 -26.20 -15.04
C PHE A 319 10.09 -27.29 -13.99
N ASN A 320 9.01 -28.05 -14.13
CA ASN A 320 8.78 -29.25 -13.33
C ASN A 320 9.56 -30.42 -13.96
N ARG A 321 10.63 -30.85 -13.30
CA ARG A 321 11.51 -31.94 -13.81
C ARG A 321 10.87 -33.32 -13.79
N GLU A 322 9.99 -33.58 -12.80
CA GLU A 322 9.33 -34.88 -12.63
C GLU A 322 8.30 -35.15 -13.71
N GLN A 323 7.53 -34.09 -14.06
CA GLN A 323 6.43 -34.20 -15.01
C GLN A 323 6.75 -33.58 -16.39
N ASN A 324 7.98 -33.06 -16.56
CA ASN A 324 8.51 -32.53 -17.82
C ASN A 324 7.66 -31.46 -18.50
N PHE A 325 7.26 -30.41 -17.74
CA PHE A 325 6.54 -29.26 -18.29
C PHE A 325 6.98 -27.95 -17.65
N TYR A 326 6.80 -26.82 -18.37
CA TYR A 326 6.93 -25.49 -17.85
C TYR A 326 5.61 -25.00 -17.26
N TYR A 327 5.67 -24.18 -16.20
CA TYR A 327 4.51 -23.61 -15.56
C TYR A 327 4.76 -22.22 -14.97
N GLU A 328 3.70 -21.43 -14.84
CA GLU A 328 3.69 -20.15 -14.16
C GLU A 328 3.07 -20.30 -12.77
N PRO A 329 3.82 -20.06 -11.67
CA PRO A 329 3.29 -20.08 -10.32
C PRO A 329 2.67 -18.72 -9.94
N PHE A 330 1.54 -18.75 -9.20
CA PHE A 330 0.82 -17.57 -8.75
C PHE A 330 0.50 -17.60 -7.26
N ASN A 331 0.48 -16.43 -6.63
CA ASN A 331 -0.18 -16.18 -5.36
C ASN A 331 -1.61 -15.72 -5.70
N THR A 332 -2.61 -16.50 -5.31
CA THR A 332 -3.95 -16.43 -5.88
C THR A 332 -5.02 -16.29 -4.81
N ALA A 333 -6.00 -15.40 -5.03
CA ALA A 333 -7.28 -15.48 -4.36
C ALA A 333 -8.21 -16.38 -5.19
N LEU A 334 -8.75 -17.41 -4.54
CA LEU A 334 -9.74 -18.33 -5.12
C LEU A 334 -11.11 -17.98 -4.59
N PHE A 335 -12.06 -17.76 -5.48
CA PHE A 335 -13.46 -17.54 -5.16
C PHE A 335 -14.33 -18.67 -5.70
N LEU A 336 -15.11 -19.26 -4.82
CA LEU A 336 -16.17 -20.22 -5.15
C LEU A 336 -17.52 -19.57 -4.90
N PRO A 337 -18.23 -19.14 -5.93
CA PRO A 337 -19.59 -18.63 -5.79
C PRO A 337 -20.53 -19.71 -5.27
N ARG A 338 -21.61 -19.32 -4.62
CA ARG A 338 -22.70 -20.22 -4.22
C ARG A 338 -23.26 -21.00 -5.40
N GLY A 339 -23.85 -22.17 -5.10
CA GLY A 339 -24.42 -23.10 -6.11
C GLY A 339 -23.43 -24.17 -6.55
N ALA A 340 -23.91 -25.41 -6.59
CA ALA A 340 -23.08 -26.60 -6.83
C ALA A 340 -22.37 -26.62 -8.19
N ALA A 341 -22.94 -25.98 -9.21
CA ALA A 341 -22.42 -25.92 -10.59
C ALA A 341 -21.54 -24.68 -10.88
N SER A 342 -21.38 -23.76 -9.94
CA SER A 342 -20.61 -22.54 -10.16
C SER A 342 -19.12 -22.84 -10.31
N ALA A 343 -18.51 -22.34 -11.38
CA ALA A 343 -17.08 -22.48 -11.64
C ALA A 343 -16.25 -21.64 -10.66
N PRO A 344 -15.04 -22.11 -10.29
CA PRO A 344 -14.10 -21.31 -9.51
C PRO A 344 -13.62 -20.10 -10.30
N GLN A 345 -13.41 -18.99 -9.61
CA GLN A 345 -12.78 -17.79 -10.17
C GLN A 345 -11.43 -17.58 -9.48
N PHE A 346 -10.41 -17.24 -10.27
CA PHE A 346 -9.04 -17.04 -9.81
C PHE A 346 -8.61 -15.59 -10.04
N TYR A 347 -7.99 -14.99 -9.02
CA TYR A 347 -7.38 -13.69 -9.10
C TYR A 347 -5.91 -13.80 -8.71
N HIS A 348 -5.00 -13.43 -9.59
CA HIS A 348 -3.56 -13.49 -9.36
C HIS A 348 -3.04 -12.17 -8.80
N LYS A 349 -2.25 -12.25 -7.74
CA LYS A 349 -1.54 -11.10 -7.17
C LYS A 349 -0.67 -10.43 -8.24
N THR A 350 -0.91 -9.15 -8.50
CA THR A 350 -0.22 -8.40 -9.57
C THR A 350 0.85 -7.45 -9.03
N LYS A 351 0.74 -7.01 -7.76
CA LYS A 351 1.77 -6.20 -7.11
C LYS A 351 2.58 -7.09 -6.17
N LEU A 352 3.66 -7.65 -6.70
CA LEU A 352 4.58 -8.52 -5.97
C LEU A 352 5.57 -7.69 -5.15
N VAL A 353 5.94 -8.20 -3.97
CA VAL A 353 6.89 -7.53 -3.08
C VAL A 353 8.29 -7.61 -3.68
N PRO A 354 8.94 -6.45 -3.99
CA PRO A 354 10.29 -6.45 -4.54
C PRO A 354 11.28 -7.19 -3.65
N LEU A 355 12.20 -7.94 -4.24
CA LEU A 355 13.22 -8.78 -3.61
C LEU A 355 12.68 -10.03 -2.89
N PHE A 356 11.40 -10.07 -2.51
CA PHE A 356 10.82 -11.19 -1.74
C PHE A 356 9.97 -12.12 -2.61
N GLU A 357 9.04 -11.57 -3.37
CA GLU A 357 8.16 -12.33 -4.26
C GLU A 357 8.62 -12.24 -5.71
N ARG A 358 9.40 -11.20 -6.05
CA ARG A 358 9.95 -10.99 -7.39
C ARG A 358 11.29 -10.26 -7.34
N MET A 359 12.25 -10.75 -8.14
CA MET A 359 13.50 -10.04 -8.39
C MET A 359 13.22 -8.80 -9.25
N PRO A 360 13.58 -7.59 -8.77
CA PRO A 360 13.48 -6.40 -9.61
C PRO A 360 14.33 -6.52 -10.87
N PHE A 361 13.85 -5.95 -11.98
CA PHE A 361 14.55 -5.97 -13.26
C PHE A 361 14.96 -7.38 -13.72
N VAL A 362 14.12 -8.40 -13.49
CA VAL A 362 14.41 -9.80 -13.77
C VAL A 362 14.87 -10.05 -15.21
N GLN A 363 14.38 -9.25 -16.16
CA GLN A 363 14.79 -9.29 -17.56
C GLN A 363 16.27 -8.94 -17.78
N TYR A 364 16.89 -8.17 -16.89
CA TYR A 364 18.31 -7.77 -16.95
C TYR A 364 19.15 -8.47 -15.89
N LEU A 365 18.56 -8.72 -14.72
CA LEU A 365 19.24 -9.26 -13.54
C LEU A 365 18.86 -10.72 -13.24
N GLY A 366 18.20 -11.42 -14.16
CA GLY A 366 17.72 -12.80 -13.97
C GLY A 366 18.82 -13.79 -13.57
N PHE A 367 20.09 -13.53 -13.99
CA PHE A 367 21.25 -14.33 -13.57
C PHE A 367 21.54 -14.27 -12.07
N LEU A 368 21.05 -13.23 -11.37
CA LEU A 368 21.13 -13.10 -9.92
C LEU A 368 20.00 -13.86 -9.20
N GLY A 369 19.06 -14.44 -9.92
CA GLY A 369 17.91 -15.17 -9.35
C GLY A 369 18.29 -16.29 -8.39
N LYS A 370 19.48 -16.88 -8.55
CA LYS A 370 20.04 -17.87 -7.61
C LYS A 370 20.33 -17.31 -6.21
N TYR A 371 20.39 -15.96 -6.08
CA TYR A 371 20.55 -15.24 -4.82
C TYR A 371 19.22 -14.66 -4.35
N SER A 372 18.08 -14.99 -5.02
CA SER A 372 16.76 -14.57 -4.56
C SER A 372 16.53 -15.09 -3.15
N LEU A 373 15.97 -14.20 -2.33
CA LEU A 373 15.79 -14.46 -0.91
C LEU A 373 14.71 -15.52 -0.71
N GLU A 374 15.06 -16.59 0.00
CA GLU A 374 14.10 -17.61 0.41
C GLU A 374 13.28 -17.06 1.58
N LEU A 375 11.96 -17.08 1.42
CA LEU A 375 11.02 -16.77 2.48
C LEU A 375 10.15 -18.00 2.72
N GLY A 376 10.25 -18.56 3.94
CA GLY A 376 9.38 -19.63 4.39
C GLY A 376 9.46 -20.92 3.56
N GLY A 377 10.63 -21.25 3.02
CA GLY A 377 10.84 -22.43 2.18
C GLY A 377 10.31 -22.31 0.75
N TYR A 378 9.82 -21.13 0.37
CA TYR A 378 9.34 -20.85 -0.98
C TYR A 378 10.42 -20.11 -1.76
N THR A 379 11.16 -20.84 -2.59
CA THR A 379 12.16 -20.27 -3.49
C THR A 379 11.53 -19.87 -4.81
N GLY A 380 11.71 -18.63 -5.21
CA GLY A 380 11.51 -18.22 -6.59
C GLY A 380 10.44 -17.15 -6.80
N THR A 381 10.50 -16.60 -7.99
CA THR A 381 9.65 -15.50 -8.46
C THR A 381 8.27 -16.03 -8.84
N TYR A 382 7.21 -15.38 -8.36
CA TYR A 382 5.87 -15.55 -8.92
C TYR A 382 5.79 -14.90 -10.31
N SER A 383 4.97 -15.47 -11.16
CA SER A 383 4.65 -14.88 -12.45
C SER A 383 3.73 -13.67 -12.28
N LEU A 384 3.87 -12.68 -13.17
CA LEU A 384 2.99 -11.52 -13.24
C LEU A 384 1.97 -11.73 -14.34
N ARG A 385 0.69 -11.66 -14.00
CA ARG A 385 -0.35 -11.38 -14.97
C ARG A 385 -0.90 -9.98 -14.74
N GLN A 386 -1.09 -9.25 -15.84
CA GLN A 386 -1.60 -7.87 -15.77
C GLN A 386 -3.14 -7.81 -15.71
N GLU A 387 -3.81 -8.94 -15.79
CA GLU A 387 -5.27 -9.01 -15.76
C GLU A 387 -5.75 -8.90 -14.32
N SER A 388 -6.24 -7.72 -14.00
CA SER A 388 -6.97 -7.48 -12.78
C SER A 388 -8.43 -7.86 -13.01
N THR A 389 -8.85 -8.94 -12.39
CA THR A 389 -10.24 -9.42 -12.45
C THR A 389 -10.92 -9.19 -11.11
N THR A 390 -12.20 -8.83 -11.18
CA THR A 390 -13.11 -8.85 -10.04
C THR A 390 -13.80 -10.20 -9.98
N PHE A 391 -14.25 -10.60 -8.79
CA PHE A 391 -15.13 -11.74 -8.67
C PHE A 391 -16.59 -11.32 -8.80
N GLU A 392 -17.33 -12.06 -9.58
CA GLU A 392 -18.73 -11.77 -9.88
C GLU A 392 -19.64 -12.90 -9.40
N LEU A 393 -20.79 -12.52 -8.82
CA LEU A 393 -21.88 -13.44 -8.60
C LEU A 393 -22.84 -13.34 -9.79
N PRO A 394 -23.01 -14.40 -10.58
CA PRO A 394 -23.79 -14.37 -11.82
C PRO A 394 -25.25 -13.93 -11.65
N ASP A 395 -25.83 -14.23 -10.48
CA ASP A 395 -27.26 -14.04 -10.19
C ASP A 395 -27.62 -12.74 -9.46
N ALA A 396 -26.62 -11.99 -8.98
CA ALA A 396 -26.89 -10.93 -8.01
C ALA A 396 -26.31 -9.55 -8.37
N SER A 397 -25.65 -9.36 -9.49
CA SER A 397 -24.97 -8.10 -9.84
C SER A 397 -24.07 -7.59 -8.69
N ILE A 398 -23.48 -8.49 -7.91
CA ILE A 398 -22.57 -8.20 -6.82
C ILE A 398 -21.15 -8.52 -7.30
N THR A 399 -20.25 -7.58 -7.06
CA THR A 399 -18.84 -7.70 -7.43
C THR A 399 -17.97 -7.59 -6.22
N ILE A 400 -16.98 -8.47 -6.09
CA ILE A 400 -15.97 -8.41 -5.05
C ILE A 400 -14.67 -7.96 -5.71
N LEU A 401 -14.07 -6.88 -5.22
CA LEU A 401 -12.72 -6.49 -5.61
C LEU A 401 -11.71 -7.20 -4.70
N PRO A 402 -11.02 -8.25 -5.19
CA PRO A 402 -9.98 -8.91 -4.41
C PRO A 402 -8.72 -8.06 -4.37
N ILE A 403 -8.04 -8.09 -3.22
CA ILE A 403 -6.73 -7.49 -2.99
C ILE A 403 -5.88 -8.51 -2.24
N VAL A 404 -4.66 -8.76 -2.68
CA VAL A 404 -3.74 -9.66 -2.00
C VAL A 404 -2.60 -8.88 -1.37
N CYS A 405 -2.62 -8.79 -0.03
CA CYS A 405 -1.52 -8.30 0.79
C CYS A 405 -0.97 -6.93 0.35
N PHE A 406 0.25 -6.90 -0.18
CA PHE A 406 1.00 -5.72 -0.62
C PHE A 406 0.26 -4.83 -1.63
N GLU A 407 -0.70 -5.36 -2.37
CA GLU A 407 -1.51 -4.59 -3.33
C GLU A 407 -2.28 -3.44 -2.67
N SER A 408 -2.67 -3.62 -1.39
CA SER A 408 -3.44 -2.62 -0.63
C SER A 408 -2.74 -1.28 -0.45
N ILE A 409 -1.41 -1.23 -0.57
CA ILE A 409 -0.67 0.03 -0.44
C ILE A 409 -0.70 0.89 -1.71
N PHE A 410 -1.17 0.33 -2.83
CA PHE A 410 -1.27 1.00 -4.14
C PHE A 410 -2.70 1.53 -4.38
N GLY A 411 -3.03 2.72 -3.84
CA GLY A 411 -4.36 3.32 -3.99
C GLY A 411 -4.87 3.37 -5.43
N PRO A 412 -4.10 3.92 -6.40
CA PRO A 412 -4.53 3.98 -7.79
C PRO A 412 -4.78 2.61 -8.43
N TYR A 413 -4.07 1.57 -7.98
CA TYR A 413 -4.30 0.20 -8.42
C TYR A 413 -5.66 -0.33 -7.93
N CYS A 414 -5.91 -0.21 -6.61
CA CYS A 414 -7.16 -0.64 -6.02
C CYS A 414 -8.37 0.08 -6.63
N SER A 415 -8.23 1.37 -6.91
CA SER A 415 -9.34 2.19 -7.43
C SER A 415 -9.61 1.97 -8.91
N ARG A 416 -8.59 1.70 -9.73
CA ARG A 416 -8.74 1.45 -11.17
C ARG A 416 -9.64 0.25 -11.45
N ASN A 417 -9.55 -0.75 -10.61
CA ASN A 417 -10.23 -2.02 -10.79
C ASN A 417 -11.59 -2.07 -10.08
N LEU A 418 -11.99 -0.95 -9.45
CA LEU A 418 -13.27 -0.89 -8.76
C LEU A 418 -14.43 -0.92 -9.76
N PRO A 419 -15.28 -1.94 -9.72
CA PRO A 419 -16.45 -2.02 -10.57
C PRO A 419 -17.49 -0.95 -10.20
N LYS A 420 -18.37 -0.61 -11.14
CA LYS A 420 -19.50 0.31 -10.89
C LYS A 420 -20.64 -0.39 -10.15
N GLU A 421 -20.71 -1.69 -10.29
CA GLU A 421 -21.70 -2.57 -9.70
C GLU A 421 -21.63 -2.52 -8.18
N ARG A 422 -22.68 -3.00 -7.52
CA ARG A 422 -22.72 -3.13 -6.07
C ARG A 422 -21.70 -4.17 -5.60
N GLY A 423 -21.03 -3.88 -4.50
CA GLY A 423 -20.07 -4.80 -3.95
C GLY A 423 -19.22 -4.21 -2.84
N PHE A 424 -18.13 -4.89 -2.56
CA PHE A 424 -17.20 -4.55 -1.51
C PHE A 424 -15.76 -4.93 -1.89
N ILE A 425 -14.80 -4.49 -1.09
CA ILE A 425 -13.39 -4.85 -1.26
C ILE A 425 -13.06 -5.98 -0.29
N CYS A 426 -12.42 -7.04 -0.76
CA CYS A 426 -11.93 -8.13 0.08
C CYS A 426 -10.41 -8.26 -0.03
N MET A 427 -9.72 -8.05 1.08
CA MET A 427 -8.28 -8.22 1.17
C MET A 427 -7.93 -9.48 1.95
N ILE A 428 -7.13 -10.34 1.34
CA ILE A 428 -6.49 -11.48 2.01
C ILE A 428 -5.02 -11.18 2.24
N THR A 429 -4.47 -11.51 3.42
CA THR A 429 -3.10 -11.16 3.78
C THR A 429 -2.45 -12.12 4.78
N ASN A 430 -1.12 -12.02 4.89
CA ASN A 430 -0.33 -12.69 5.91
C ASN A 430 0.69 -11.71 6.50
N ASP A 431 0.33 -11.05 7.60
CA ASP A 431 1.17 -10.03 8.25
C ASP A 431 2.21 -10.61 9.20
N GLY A 432 2.22 -11.92 9.42
CA GLY A 432 3.15 -12.61 10.32
C GLY A 432 4.62 -12.46 9.94
N TRP A 433 4.92 -12.12 8.70
CA TRP A 433 6.28 -11.86 8.23
C TRP A 433 7.01 -10.77 9.05
N TRP A 434 6.29 -9.78 9.55
CA TRP A 434 6.87 -8.67 10.31
C TRP A 434 6.98 -8.91 11.80
N LYS A 435 6.53 -10.09 12.29
CA LYS A 435 6.51 -10.43 13.71
C LYS A 435 5.85 -9.30 14.54
N ASN A 436 6.11 -9.22 15.81
CA ASN A 436 5.62 -8.11 16.64
C ASN A 436 6.44 -6.83 16.38
N SER A 437 6.13 -6.14 15.28
CA SER A 437 6.78 -4.87 14.88
C SER A 437 5.74 -3.91 14.31
N PRO A 438 6.04 -2.62 14.10
CA PRO A 438 5.09 -1.67 13.52
C PRO A 438 4.56 -2.01 12.12
N GLY A 439 5.24 -2.88 11.37
CA GLY A 439 4.91 -3.19 9.98
C GLY A 439 3.47 -3.64 9.78
N TYR A 440 2.95 -4.53 10.62
CA TYR A 440 1.56 -4.98 10.52
C TYR A 440 0.53 -3.87 10.78
N ARG A 441 0.86 -2.92 11.68
CA ARG A 441 0.00 -1.76 11.96
C ARG A 441 -0.02 -0.79 10.79
N HIS A 442 1.15 -0.53 10.19
CA HIS A 442 1.24 0.31 8.98
C HIS A 442 0.42 -0.30 7.85
N HIS A 443 0.55 -1.62 7.63
CA HIS A 443 -0.20 -2.32 6.59
C HIS A 443 -1.71 -2.30 6.87
N PHE A 444 -2.11 -2.48 8.12
CA PHE A 444 -3.51 -2.38 8.52
C PHE A 444 -4.10 -1.00 8.20
N ASN A 445 -3.35 0.08 8.47
CA ASN A 445 -3.83 1.46 8.31
C ASN A 445 -4.12 1.83 6.84
N PHE A 446 -3.61 1.10 5.86
CA PHE A 446 -4.00 1.33 4.47
C PHE A 446 -5.43 0.87 4.16
N SER A 447 -5.96 -0.12 4.86
CA SER A 447 -7.32 -0.62 4.61
C SER A 447 -8.41 0.44 4.81
N PRO A 448 -8.43 1.23 5.90
CA PRO A 448 -9.31 2.40 6.04
C PRO A 448 -9.19 3.41 4.89
N VAL A 449 -7.96 3.68 4.45
CA VAL A 449 -7.73 4.64 3.34
C VAL A 449 -8.33 4.12 2.04
N ARG A 450 -8.15 2.83 1.74
CA ARG A 450 -8.76 2.19 0.54
C ARG A 450 -10.28 2.21 0.60
N ALA A 451 -10.86 1.99 1.78
CA ALA A 451 -12.32 2.10 1.97
C ALA A 451 -12.83 3.51 1.63
N ILE A 452 -12.17 4.56 2.13
CA ILE A 452 -12.53 5.97 1.89
C ILE A 452 -12.35 6.34 0.41
N GLU A 453 -11.20 6.04 -0.18
CA GLU A 453 -10.91 6.35 -1.59
C GLU A 453 -11.95 5.77 -2.56
N ASN A 454 -12.53 4.63 -2.21
CA ASN A 454 -13.44 3.89 -3.07
C ASN A 454 -14.90 3.95 -2.63
N ARG A 455 -15.20 4.45 -1.43
CA ARG A 455 -16.53 4.40 -0.81
C ARG A 455 -17.14 3.00 -0.84
N ARG A 456 -16.31 2.01 -0.45
CA ARG A 456 -16.69 0.61 -0.31
C ARG A 456 -16.36 0.11 1.08
N ASP A 457 -17.24 -0.72 1.61
CA ASP A 457 -16.92 -1.50 2.80
C ASP A 457 -15.75 -2.43 2.47
N PHE A 458 -14.87 -2.62 3.44
CA PHE A 458 -13.62 -3.33 3.26
C PHE A 458 -13.53 -4.50 4.25
N VAL A 459 -13.43 -5.71 3.70
CA VAL A 459 -13.23 -6.95 4.44
C VAL A 459 -11.74 -7.29 4.41
N ARG A 460 -11.11 -7.36 5.57
CA ARG A 460 -9.70 -7.73 5.70
C ARG A 460 -9.57 -9.06 6.41
N VAL A 461 -8.92 -10.03 5.78
CA VAL A 461 -8.71 -11.37 6.34
C VAL A 461 -7.22 -11.66 6.42
N ALA A 462 -6.72 -11.84 7.63
CA ALA A 462 -5.30 -12.10 7.89
C ALA A 462 -5.08 -13.54 8.37
N ASN A 463 -3.94 -14.12 8.02
CA ASN A 463 -3.49 -15.38 8.65
C ASN A 463 -3.01 -15.12 10.09
N THR A 464 -1.86 -14.49 10.23
CA THR A 464 -1.38 -13.83 11.45
C THR A 464 -1.44 -12.34 11.19
N GLY A 465 -2.19 -11.60 11.93
CA GLY A 465 -2.40 -10.20 11.61
C GLY A 465 -3.61 -9.67 12.36
N ILE A 466 -4.28 -8.69 11.76
CA ILE A 466 -5.55 -8.17 12.23
C ILE A 466 -6.56 -8.36 11.11
N SER A 467 -7.51 -9.25 11.30
CA SER A 467 -8.70 -9.33 10.45
C SER A 467 -9.71 -8.27 10.88
N ALA A 468 -10.43 -7.67 9.94
CA ALA A 468 -11.34 -6.59 10.28
C ALA A 468 -12.46 -6.39 9.25
N LEU A 469 -13.55 -5.80 9.72
CA LEU A 469 -14.60 -5.19 8.93
C LEU A 469 -14.48 -3.67 9.05
N ILE A 470 -14.40 -2.99 7.92
CA ILE A 470 -14.15 -1.55 7.87
C ILE A 470 -15.23 -0.92 6.99
N SER A 471 -15.90 0.12 7.49
CA SER A 471 -16.94 0.82 6.74
C SER A 471 -16.36 1.66 5.60
N ALA A 472 -17.21 2.08 4.67
CA ALA A 472 -16.85 2.97 3.57
C ALA A 472 -16.32 4.34 4.02
N GLN A 473 -16.50 4.70 5.28
CA GLN A 473 -15.89 5.88 5.92
C GLN A 473 -14.49 5.58 6.51
N GLY A 474 -14.00 4.35 6.39
CA GLY A 474 -12.72 3.94 6.98
C GLY A 474 -12.80 3.65 8.49
N MET A 475 -14.00 3.53 9.06
CA MET A 475 -14.15 3.18 10.48
C MET A 475 -14.07 1.67 10.67
N VAL A 476 -13.25 1.25 11.63
CA VAL A 476 -13.13 -0.16 12.00
C VAL A 476 -14.36 -0.56 12.81
N MET A 477 -15.28 -1.31 12.19
CA MET A 477 -16.52 -1.78 12.80
C MET A 477 -16.27 -2.93 13.76
N ALA A 478 -15.40 -3.87 13.37
CA ALA A 478 -14.98 -5.00 14.18
C ALA A 478 -13.60 -5.48 13.75
N ARG A 479 -12.82 -6.02 14.68
CA ARG A 479 -11.48 -6.56 14.39
C ARG A 479 -11.10 -7.68 15.34
N THR A 480 -10.20 -8.57 14.89
CA THR A 480 -9.54 -9.58 15.72
C THR A 480 -8.33 -9.00 16.46
N PRO A 481 -7.88 -9.63 17.53
CA PRO A 481 -6.58 -9.31 18.11
C PRO A 481 -5.43 -9.75 17.19
N TRP A 482 -4.26 -9.13 17.43
CA TRP A 482 -3.01 -9.48 16.74
C TRP A 482 -2.44 -10.80 17.26
N TRP A 483 -1.98 -11.67 16.33
CA TRP A 483 -1.27 -12.91 16.64
C TRP A 483 -2.07 -13.91 17.48
N GLU A 484 -3.39 -13.96 17.28
CA GLU A 484 -4.29 -14.90 17.94
C GLU A 484 -5.13 -15.67 16.92
N LYS A 485 -5.44 -16.94 17.20
CA LYS A 485 -6.47 -17.66 16.44
C LYS A 485 -7.83 -17.06 16.77
N ALA A 486 -8.54 -16.60 15.77
CA ALA A 486 -9.80 -15.91 15.97
C ALA A 486 -10.76 -16.08 14.79
N THR A 487 -12.03 -15.85 15.07
CA THR A 487 -13.10 -15.74 14.08
C THR A 487 -13.81 -14.40 14.24
N LEU A 488 -14.34 -13.86 13.18
CA LEU A 488 -15.10 -12.63 13.21
C LEU A 488 -16.36 -12.78 12.33
N LYS A 489 -17.53 -12.48 12.90
CA LYS A 489 -18.80 -12.38 12.17
C LYS A 489 -19.25 -10.94 12.15
N GLY A 490 -19.93 -10.54 11.08
CA GLY A 490 -20.53 -9.22 11.00
C GLY A 490 -21.24 -8.97 9.68
N LYS A 491 -21.68 -7.73 9.54
CA LYS A 491 -22.42 -7.26 8.34
C LYS A 491 -21.61 -6.18 7.65
N ILE A 492 -21.68 -6.18 6.32
CA ILE A 492 -21.13 -5.10 5.47
C ILE A 492 -22.20 -4.67 4.49
N TYR A 493 -22.11 -3.43 4.02
CA TYR A 493 -23.02 -2.88 3.01
C TYR A 493 -22.51 -3.13 1.59
N LEU A 494 -23.42 -3.52 0.71
CA LEU A 494 -23.16 -3.59 -0.73
C LEU A 494 -23.37 -2.21 -1.36
N ARG A 495 -22.30 -1.55 -1.71
CA ARG A 495 -22.33 -0.20 -2.30
C ARG A 495 -21.98 -0.22 -3.77
N GLY A 496 -22.65 0.61 -4.57
CA GLY A 496 -22.39 0.80 -6.00
C GLY A 496 -21.78 2.18 -6.32
N GLY A 497 -21.50 2.42 -7.59
CA GLY A 497 -20.93 3.65 -8.11
C GLY A 497 -19.42 3.72 -7.96
N GLN A 498 -18.83 4.83 -8.36
CA GLN A 498 -17.39 5.10 -8.28
C GLN A 498 -17.16 6.51 -7.77
N THR A 499 -16.23 6.68 -6.86
CA THR A 499 -15.76 7.99 -6.39
C THR A 499 -15.07 8.76 -7.53
N PHE A 500 -14.84 10.06 -7.34
CA PHE A 500 -14.06 10.85 -8.30
C PHE A 500 -12.66 10.27 -8.49
N PHE A 501 -12.00 9.87 -7.40
CA PHE A 501 -10.68 9.24 -7.46
C PHE A 501 -10.72 7.90 -8.20
N ALA A 502 -11.73 7.06 -7.97
CA ALA A 502 -11.85 5.77 -8.67
C ALA A 502 -12.03 5.94 -10.19
N ARG A 503 -12.76 6.99 -10.63
CA ARG A 503 -12.98 7.29 -12.06
C ARG A 503 -11.74 7.86 -12.74
N HIS A 504 -11.02 8.77 -12.06
CA HIS A 504 -9.93 9.54 -12.66
C HIS A 504 -8.54 9.04 -12.27
N GLY A 505 -8.44 8.13 -11.28
CA GLY A 505 -7.18 7.64 -10.75
C GLY A 505 -6.34 8.75 -10.12
N ASP A 506 -5.04 8.54 -10.01
CA ASP A 506 -4.09 9.55 -9.49
C ASP A 506 -3.81 10.65 -10.53
N TYR A 507 -4.82 11.49 -10.80
CA TYR A 507 -4.71 12.59 -11.77
C TYR A 507 -3.74 13.67 -11.29
N ILE A 508 -3.69 13.92 -9.96
CA ILE A 508 -2.76 14.90 -9.38
C ILE A 508 -1.31 14.44 -9.61
N GLY A 509 -1.02 13.17 -9.35
CA GLY A 509 0.31 12.60 -9.58
C GLY A 509 0.72 12.64 -11.06
N ARG A 510 -0.20 12.31 -11.99
CA ARG A 510 0.07 12.38 -13.44
C ARG A 510 0.37 13.81 -13.90
N ILE A 511 -0.44 14.79 -13.49
CA ILE A 511 -0.20 16.20 -13.81
C ILE A 511 1.15 16.64 -13.25
N SER A 512 1.45 16.28 -12.00
CA SER A 512 2.70 16.65 -11.34
C SER A 512 3.91 16.01 -12.04
N LEU A 513 3.82 14.75 -12.47
CA LEU A 513 4.89 14.06 -13.19
C LEU A 513 5.18 14.74 -14.54
N LEU A 514 4.14 15.02 -15.33
CA LEU A 514 4.29 15.68 -16.63
C LEU A 514 4.83 17.10 -16.49
N SER A 515 4.27 17.89 -15.58
CA SER A 515 4.72 19.26 -15.33
C SER A 515 6.12 19.31 -14.72
N GLY A 516 6.44 18.37 -13.82
CA GLY A 516 7.77 18.22 -13.24
C GLY A 516 8.82 17.85 -14.30
N ALA A 517 8.52 16.90 -15.18
CA ALA A 517 9.39 16.52 -16.29
C ALA A 517 9.64 17.70 -17.25
N PHE A 518 8.58 18.45 -17.61
CA PHE A 518 8.71 19.66 -18.41
C PHE A 518 9.62 20.70 -17.73
N LEU A 519 9.44 20.90 -16.42
CA LEU A 519 10.23 21.86 -15.64
C LEU A 519 11.73 21.47 -15.60
N VAL A 520 12.03 20.17 -15.47
CA VAL A 520 13.41 19.64 -15.53
C VAL A 520 14.04 19.89 -16.89
N LEU A 521 13.32 19.58 -17.98
CA LEU A 521 13.78 19.80 -19.37
C LEU A 521 14.02 21.29 -19.62
N TYR A 522 13.09 22.16 -19.26
CA TYR A 522 13.20 23.61 -19.41
C TYR A 522 14.42 24.18 -18.66
N ALA A 523 14.63 23.76 -17.40
CA ALA A 523 15.80 24.16 -16.63
C ALA A 523 17.12 23.67 -17.26
N GLY A 524 17.11 22.46 -17.85
CA GLY A 524 18.26 21.91 -18.57
C GLY A 524 18.63 22.72 -19.83
N ILE A 525 17.65 23.18 -20.58
CA ILE A 525 17.84 24.05 -21.75
C ILE A 525 18.38 25.41 -21.30
N ARG A 526 17.73 26.06 -20.34
CA ARG A 526 18.12 27.39 -19.84
C ARG A 526 19.54 27.43 -19.24
N LYS A 527 20.02 26.33 -18.67
CA LYS A 527 21.39 26.25 -18.16
C LYS A 527 22.45 26.23 -19.25
N ARG A 528 22.10 25.84 -20.50
CA ARG A 528 23.00 25.77 -21.66
C ARG A 528 23.07 27.09 -22.45
N ILE A 529 22.08 27.96 -22.30
CA ILE A 529 22.03 29.33 -22.82
C ILE A 529 22.67 30.28 -21.79
#